data_be5f9cc39acfd32b9792d271d682eefa
#
_entry.id   be5f9cc39acfd32b9792d271d682eefa
#
_cell.length_a   1.000
_cell.length_b   1.000
_cell.length_c   1.000
_cell.angle_alpha   90.00
_cell.angle_beta   90.00
_cell.angle_gamma   90.00
#
_symmetry.space_group_name_H-M   'P 1'
#
loop_
_entity.id
_entity.type
_entity.pdbx_description
1 polymer ?
#
loop_
_entity_poly.entity_id
_entity_poly.type
_entity_poly.pdbx_seq_one_letter_code
_entity_poly.pdbx_strand_id
1 'polypeptide(L)'
;MNTIEIAPSWELLKKPTEDTKNLDWTDTQQCMDFFKLSNWNVSTELVDKVISKSLVTGTNQVLEQTWKIPKGRNNDKVIVVRKDTGQGLAFRTAQYTAVQNEVLFGFGDVLKNQFVDAHWVAMGQLGNGHKVFGIMKLPNSGFMFGSDKVDNYLTIANGHDGEMGVTAMVTPIRLSCTNQLSFALKNASHALRTKH
;
A
#
# COMPACT_ATOMS: atom_id res chain seq x y z
N MET A 1 -17.42 12.36 10.72
CA MET A 1 -17.24 12.31 9.26
C MET A 1 -17.03 10.85 8.91
N ASN A 2 -17.98 10.23 8.21
CA ASN A 2 -17.84 8.85 7.76
C ASN A 2 -16.73 8.82 6.71
N THR A 3 -15.63 8.19 7.06
CA THR A 3 -14.58 7.84 6.08
C THR A 3 -15.24 6.85 5.12
N ILE A 4 -15.48 7.25 3.90
CA ILE A 4 -15.89 6.35 2.84
C ILE A 4 -14.67 5.44 2.61
N GLU A 5 -14.71 4.22 3.13
CA GLU A 5 -13.77 3.17 2.73
C GLU A 5 -13.98 2.97 1.23
N ILE A 6 -12.99 3.36 0.43
CA ILE A 6 -13.01 3.02 -0.99
C ILE A 6 -12.74 1.53 -1.06
N ALA A 7 -13.73 0.80 -1.57
CA ALA A 7 -13.58 -0.63 -1.80
C ALA A 7 -12.29 -0.89 -2.58
N PRO A 8 -11.53 -1.92 -2.21
CA PRO A 8 -10.33 -2.30 -2.94
C PRO A 8 -10.65 -2.49 -4.42
N SER A 9 -9.76 -2.03 -5.28
CA SER A 9 -9.97 -2.04 -6.73
C SER A 9 -10.28 -3.41 -7.35
N TRP A 10 -9.97 -4.53 -6.68
CA TRP A 10 -10.39 -5.87 -7.15
C TRP A 10 -11.92 -6.08 -7.10
N GLU A 11 -12.66 -5.38 -6.25
CA GLU A 11 -14.12 -5.43 -6.30
C GLU A 11 -14.63 -4.73 -7.56
N LEU A 12 -13.91 -3.71 -8.01
CA LEU A 12 -14.17 -3.01 -9.27
C LEU A 12 -13.82 -3.87 -10.48
N LEU A 13 -12.92 -4.86 -10.34
CA LEU A 13 -12.58 -5.78 -11.43
C LEU A 13 -13.71 -6.77 -11.77
N LYS A 14 -14.64 -6.99 -10.85
CA LYS A 14 -15.81 -7.85 -11.10
C LYS A 14 -16.88 -7.14 -11.93
N LYS A 15 -16.98 -5.81 -11.79
CA LYS A 15 -17.85 -4.95 -12.60
C LYS A 15 -17.20 -3.57 -12.65
N PRO A 16 -16.66 -3.12 -13.80
CA PRO A 16 -16.22 -1.74 -13.96
C PRO A 16 -17.40 -0.83 -13.61
N THR A 17 -17.22 0.00 -12.59
CA THR A 17 -18.19 1.06 -12.27
C THR A 17 -18.06 2.16 -13.31
N GLU A 18 -19.07 3.01 -13.44
CA GLU A 18 -18.97 4.18 -14.33
C GLU A 18 -17.72 5.02 -14.05
N ASP A 19 -17.33 5.11 -12.77
CA ASP A 19 -16.17 5.88 -12.33
C ASP A 19 -14.84 5.35 -12.87
N THR A 20 -14.72 4.04 -13.09
CA THR A 20 -13.46 3.42 -13.58
C THR A 20 -13.37 3.35 -15.10
N LYS A 21 -14.45 3.66 -15.83
CA LYS A 21 -14.44 3.60 -17.31
C LYS A 21 -13.48 4.60 -17.94
N ASN A 22 -13.26 5.74 -17.27
CA ASN A 22 -12.40 6.80 -17.76
C ASN A 22 -11.00 6.78 -17.12
N LEU A 23 -10.70 5.78 -16.28
CA LEU A 23 -9.41 5.65 -15.62
C LEU A 23 -8.39 5.08 -16.61
N ASP A 24 -7.32 5.82 -16.84
CA ASP A 24 -6.17 5.28 -17.58
C ASP A 24 -5.32 4.39 -16.67
N TRP A 25 -5.53 3.10 -16.79
CA TRP A 25 -4.81 2.09 -16.01
C TRP A 25 -3.31 1.99 -16.37
N THR A 26 -2.87 2.69 -17.41
CA THR A 26 -1.44 2.82 -17.75
C THR A 26 -0.80 4.03 -17.05
N ASP A 27 -1.58 4.98 -16.57
CA ASP A 27 -1.10 6.13 -15.81
C ASP A 27 -1.07 5.83 -14.31
N THR A 28 0.12 5.64 -13.77
CA THR A 28 0.32 5.31 -12.34
C THR A 28 -0.19 6.42 -11.43
N GLN A 29 0.08 7.70 -11.79
CA GLN A 29 -0.34 8.82 -10.96
C GLN A 29 -1.87 8.94 -10.93
N GLN A 30 -2.51 8.84 -12.09
CA GLN A 30 -3.97 8.86 -12.19
C GLN A 30 -4.61 7.73 -11.38
N CYS A 31 -4.04 6.50 -11.45
CA CYS A 31 -4.49 5.39 -10.64
C CYS A 31 -4.33 5.67 -9.13
N MET A 32 -3.18 6.18 -8.71
CA MET A 32 -2.93 6.50 -7.30
C MET A 32 -3.90 7.57 -6.79
N ASP A 33 -4.17 8.61 -7.57
CA ASP A 33 -5.10 9.69 -7.21
C ASP A 33 -6.53 9.14 -7.08
N PHE A 34 -6.95 8.32 -8.03
CA PHE A 34 -8.27 7.69 -8.01
C PHE A 34 -8.48 6.84 -6.76
N PHE A 35 -7.48 6.01 -6.38
CA PHE A 35 -7.54 5.16 -5.20
C PHE A 35 -7.10 5.86 -3.89
N LYS A 36 -6.89 7.18 -3.93
CA LYS A 36 -6.47 8.02 -2.79
C LYS A 36 -5.20 7.49 -2.10
N LEU A 37 -4.24 7.09 -2.90
CA LEU A 37 -2.93 6.61 -2.46
C LEU A 37 -1.83 7.66 -2.57
N SER A 38 -2.11 8.78 -3.25
CA SER A 38 -1.16 9.88 -3.46
C SER A 38 -1.08 10.81 -2.27
N ASN A 39 0.06 11.47 -2.14
CA ASN A 39 0.30 12.59 -1.23
C ASN A 39 0.10 12.27 0.27
N TRP A 40 0.28 11.01 0.65
CA TRP A 40 0.18 10.64 2.07
C TRP A 40 1.27 11.28 2.92
N ASN A 41 2.44 11.52 2.36
CA ASN A 41 3.59 12.09 3.05
C ASN A 41 3.86 11.37 4.38
N VAL A 42 4.00 10.05 4.30
CA VAL A 42 4.21 9.20 5.48
C VAL A 42 5.55 9.56 6.10
N SER A 43 5.53 9.86 7.39
CA SER A 43 6.71 10.29 8.13
C SER A 43 6.75 9.67 9.50
N THR A 44 7.90 9.80 10.17
CA THR A 44 8.07 9.39 11.56
C THR A 44 8.11 10.62 12.46
N GLU A 45 7.42 10.57 13.59
CA GLU A 45 7.45 11.60 14.64
C GLU A 45 7.85 10.96 15.98
N LEU A 46 8.68 11.65 16.74
CA LEU A 46 9.01 11.18 18.10
C LEU A 46 7.74 11.10 18.95
N VAL A 47 7.57 10.01 19.68
CA VAL A 47 6.39 9.79 20.55
C VAL A 47 6.19 10.94 21.53
N ASP A 48 7.25 11.39 22.17
CA ASP A 48 7.17 12.48 23.15
C ASP A 48 6.72 13.81 22.52
N LYS A 49 7.09 14.09 21.27
CA LYS A 49 6.64 15.28 20.54
C LYS A 49 5.17 15.21 20.18
N VAL A 50 4.68 14.04 19.79
CA VAL A 50 3.27 13.84 19.45
C VAL A 50 2.40 13.98 20.69
N ILE A 51 2.81 13.38 21.81
CA ILE A 51 2.13 13.51 23.10
C ILE A 51 2.06 14.98 23.52
N SER A 52 3.18 15.70 23.48
CA SER A 52 3.25 17.11 23.86
C SER A 52 2.34 17.97 22.96
N LYS A 53 2.31 17.72 21.66
CA LYS A 53 1.46 18.43 20.71
C LYS A 53 -0.02 18.15 20.94
N SER A 54 -0.38 16.92 21.25
CA SER A 54 -1.76 16.51 21.56
C SER A 54 -2.28 17.17 22.83
N LEU A 55 -1.45 17.28 23.85
CA LEU A 55 -1.78 17.96 25.11
C LEU A 55 -2.05 19.46 24.89
N VAL A 56 -1.32 20.10 23.97
CA VAL A 56 -1.49 21.55 23.69
C VAL A 56 -2.72 21.81 22.81
N THR A 57 -3.05 20.91 21.89
CA THR A 57 -4.13 21.13 20.91
C THR A 57 -5.49 20.58 21.33
N GLY A 58 -5.59 19.88 22.46
CA GLY A 58 -6.84 19.27 22.93
C GLY A 58 -7.35 18.13 22.03
N THR A 59 -6.54 17.66 21.07
CA THR A 59 -6.88 16.59 20.14
C THR A 59 -6.52 15.19 20.66
N ASN A 60 -6.66 14.97 21.96
CA ASN A 60 -6.36 13.69 22.61
C ASN A 60 -7.16 12.50 22.08
N GLN A 61 -8.29 12.73 21.39
CA GLN A 61 -9.20 11.65 20.99
C GLN A 61 -8.59 10.66 19.99
N VAL A 62 -7.66 11.06 19.14
CA VAL A 62 -7.07 10.18 18.12
C VAL A 62 -6.01 9.26 18.73
N LEU A 63 -5.24 9.73 19.70
CA LEU A 63 -4.19 8.94 20.34
C LEU A 63 -4.74 7.98 21.41
N GLU A 64 -5.77 8.37 22.15
CA GLU A 64 -6.34 7.53 23.21
C GLU A 64 -7.15 6.34 22.67
N GLN A 65 -7.82 6.49 21.54
CA GLN A 65 -8.63 5.41 20.96
C GLN A 65 -7.83 4.34 20.21
N THR A 66 -6.62 4.65 19.74
CA THR A 66 -5.92 3.78 18.80
C THR A 66 -4.67 3.12 19.38
N TRP A 67 -4.06 3.67 20.45
CA TRP A 67 -2.74 3.22 20.87
C TRP A 67 -2.61 3.08 22.39
N LYS A 68 -2.28 1.87 22.86
CA LYS A 68 -1.71 1.69 24.18
C LYS A 68 -0.26 2.17 24.12
N ILE A 69 0.01 3.40 24.58
CA ILE A 69 1.38 3.92 24.65
C ILE A 69 2.20 2.97 25.54
N PRO A 70 3.30 2.41 25.05
CA PRO A 70 4.13 1.53 25.86
C PRO A 70 4.61 2.27 27.11
N LYS A 71 4.44 1.66 28.29
CA LYS A 71 4.99 2.21 29.53
C LYS A 71 6.51 2.12 29.48
N GLY A 72 7.24 3.22 29.63
CA GLY A 72 8.70 3.24 29.68
C GLY A 72 9.30 4.47 29.01
N ARG A 73 10.63 4.49 28.92
CA ARG A 73 11.36 5.53 28.17
C ARG A 73 11.08 5.34 26.66
N ASN A 74 10.52 6.38 26.03
CA ASN A 74 10.14 6.33 24.61
C ASN A 74 11.10 7.13 23.69
N ASN A 75 12.31 7.45 24.21
CA ASN A 75 13.26 8.31 23.50
C ASN A 75 13.72 7.76 22.14
N ASP A 76 13.61 6.44 21.96
CA ASP A 76 13.97 5.71 20.72
C ASP A 76 12.74 5.25 19.93
N LYS A 77 11.54 5.64 20.33
CA LYS A 77 10.29 5.27 19.68
C LYS A 77 9.75 6.41 18.83
N VAL A 78 9.24 6.03 17.67
CA VAL A 78 8.56 6.94 16.74
C VAL A 78 7.17 6.40 16.41
N ILE A 79 6.27 7.32 16.10
CA ILE A 79 4.98 7.02 15.47
C ILE A 79 5.13 7.24 13.98
N VAL A 80 4.74 6.27 13.18
CA VAL A 80 4.57 6.42 11.74
C VAL A 80 3.23 7.11 11.51
N VAL A 81 3.25 8.24 10.82
CA VAL A 81 2.07 9.10 10.64
C VAL A 81 1.85 9.44 9.17
N ARG A 82 0.60 9.37 8.73
CA ARG A 82 0.16 9.97 7.47
C ARG A 82 -0.06 11.46 7.69
N LYS A 83 0.64 12.31 6.93
CA LYS A 83 0.54 13.77 7.10
C LYS A 83 -0.75 14.34 6.50
N ASP A 84 -1.30 13.70 5.49
CA ASP A 84 -2.55 14.12 4.84
C ASP A 84 -3.77 14.05 5.77
N THR A 85 -3.81 13.04 6.65
CA THR A 85 -4.92 12.82 7.59
C THR A 85 -4.55 13.04 9.06
N GLY A 86 -3.27 13.07 9.37
CA GLY A 86 -2.77 13.06 10.76
C GLY A 86 -2.89 11.69 11.43
N GLN A 87 -3.24 10.63 10.68
CA GLN A 87 -3.46 9.30 11.22
C GLN A 87 -2.13 8.63 11.61
N GLY A 88 -2.02 8.15 12.84
CA GLY A 88 -0.96 7.25 13.27
C GLY A 88 -1.16 5.85 12.71
N LEU A 89 -0.11 5.27 12.15
CA LEU A 89 -0.14 3.93 11.53
C LEU A 89 0.55 2.87 12.38
N ALA A 90 1.67 3.20 13.03
CA ALA A 90 2.43 2.25 13.84
C ALA A 90 3.37 2.92 14.83
N PHE A 91 3.74 2.18 15.89
CA PHE A 91 4.92 2.48 16.70
C PHE A 91 6.12 1.70 16.18
N ARG A 92 7.24 2.39 15.97
CA ARG A 92 8.49 1.80 15.52
C ARG A 92 9.69 2.38 16.26
N THR A 93 10.86 1.80 16.04
CA THR A 93 12.12 2.38 16.49
C THR A 93 12.51 3.56 15.60
N ALA A 94 13.36 4.44 16.10
CA ALA A 94 13.84 5.62 15.36
C ALA A 94 14.58 5.26 14.06
N GLN A 95 14.97 3.99 13.88
CA GLN A 95 15.63 3.50 12.67
C GLN A 95 14.65 3.23 11.51
N TYR A 96 13.35 3.22 11.77
CA TYR A 96 12.35 2.99 10.74
C TYR A 96 12.36 4.12 9.69
N THR A 97 12.43 3.76 8.44
CA THR A 97 12.33 4.68 7.30
C THR A 97 11.05 4.39 6.52
N ALA A 98 10.17 5.38 6.44
CA ALA A 98 8.93 5.24 5.68
C ALA A 98 9.20 5.27 4.16
N VAL A 99 8.69 4.27 3.45
CA VAL A 99 8.69 4.27 1.98
C VAL A 99 7.40 4.93 1.51
N GLN A 100 7.51 5.98 0.69
CA GLN A 100 6.37 6.69 0.14
C GLN A 100 5.64 5.84 -0.91
N ASN A 101 4.34 6.05 -1.05
CA ASN A 101 3.54 5.34 -2.05
C ASN A 101 4.01 5.66 -3.47
N GLU A 102 4.40 6.91 -3.73
CA GLU A 102 4.93 7.36 -5.01
C GLU A 102 6.20 6.59 -5.41
N VAL A 103 7.07 6.29 -4.44
CA VAL A 103 8.29 5.49 -4.67
C VAL A 103 7.91 4.04 -4.95
N LEU A 104 6.98 3.48 -4.16
CA LEU A 104 6.52 2.10 -4.33
C LEU A 104 5.91 1.88 -5.72
N PHE A 105 4.94 2.71 -6.09
CA PHE A 105 4.21 2.55 -7.36
C PHE A 105 5.02 3.02 -8.57
N GLY A 106 5.94 3.98 -8.40
CA GLY A 106 6.89 4.39 -9.44
C GLY A 106 7.76 3.22 -9.95
N PHE A 107 7.96 2.17 -9.15
CA PHE A 107 8.58 0.94 -9.62
C PHE A 107 7.80 0.28 -10.77
N GLY A 108 6.47 0.40 -10.76
CA GLY A 108 5.62 -0.06 -11.86
C GLY A 108 5.90 0.69 -13.17
N ASP A 109 6.22 1.99 -13.12
CA ASP A 109 6.55 2.77 -14.32
C ASP A 109 7.87 2.32 -14.94
N VAL A 110 8.85 1.95 -14.12
CA VAL A 110 10.10 1.37 -14.60
C VAL A 110 9.82 0.07 -15.37
N LEU A 111 8.92 -0.76 -14.87
CA LEU A 111 8.59 -2.04 -15.52
C LEU A 111 7.77 -1.87 -16.81
N LYS A 112 6.93 -0.85 -16.92
CA LYS A 112 6.22 -0.54 -18.17
C LYS A 112 7.17 -0.29 -19.34
N ASN A 113 8.36 0.22 -19.08
CA ASN A 113 9.39 0.40 -20.10
C ASN A 113 9.95 -0.93 -20.62
N GLN A 114 9.80 -2.02 -19.87
CA GLN A 114 10.29 -3.34 -20.21
C GLN A 114 9.19 -4.25 -20.80
N PHE A 115 7.95 -4.02 -20.37
CA PHE A 115 6.80 -4.83 -20.77
C PHE A 115 5.78 -3.97 -21.53
N VAL A 116 5.76 -4.08 -22.84
CA VAL A 116 4.77 -3.38 -23.67
C VAL A 116 3.35 -3.74 -23.21
N ASP A 117 2.49 -2.75 -23.14
CA ASP A 117 1.09 -2.87 -22.69
C ASP A 117 0.91 -3.27 -21.22
N ALA A 118 1.97 -3.21 -20.40
CA ALA A 118 1.82 -3.39 -18.96
C ALA A 118 0.93 -2.28 -18.37
N HIS A 119 -0.04 -2.68 -17.56
CA HIS A 119 -1.00 -1.76 -16.97
C HIS A 119 -1.45 -2.24 -15.58
N TRP A 120 -1.83 -1.29 -14.74
CA TRP A 120 -2.43 -1.61 -13.46
C TRP A 120 -3.78 -2.30 -13.66
N VAL A 121 -4.10 -3.23 -12.80
CA VAL A 121 -5.42 -3.89 -12.76
C VAL A 121 -6.07 -3.77 -11.39
N ALA A 122 -5.29 -3.44 -10.37
CA ALA A 122 -5.78 -3.16 -9.03
C ALA A 122 -4.76 -2.31 -8.26
N MET A 123 -5.25 -1.38 -7.46
CA MET A 123 -4.51 -0.69 -6.40
C MET A 123 -5.40 -0.53 -5.18
N GLY A 124 -4.80 -0.37 -4.01
CA GLY A 124 -5.59 -0.11 -2.82
C GLY A 124 -4.80 -0.12 -1.53
N GLN A 125 -5.55 0.02 -0.45
CA GLN A 125 -5.04 -0.03 0.91
C GLN A 125 -5.79 -1.08 1.73
N LEU A 126 -5.14 -1.59 2.77
CA LEU A 126 -5.69 -2.52 3.73
C LEU A 126 -5.47 -1.98 5.15
N GLY A 127 -6.42 -2.27 6.05
CA GLY A 127 -6.31 -1.88 7.44
C GLY A 127 -6.17 -0.36 7.63
N ASN A 128 -7.00 0.43 6.96
CA ASN A 128 -7.00 1.89 7.04
C ASN A 128 -5.61 2.50 6.75
N GLY A 129 -4.92 2.02 5.71
CA GLY A 129 -3.63 2.55 5.31
C GLY A 129 -2.42 1.87 5.95
N HIS A 130 -2.61 0.87 6.80
CA HIS A 130 -1.48 0.11 7.36
C HIS A 130 -0.68 -0.60 6.27
N LYS A 131 -1.34 -1.07 5.22
CA LYS A 131 -0.69 -1.70 4.06
C LYS A 131 -1.25 -1.11 2.77
N VAL A 132 -0.40 -0.96 1.78
CA VAL A 132 -0.77 -0.56 0.42
C VAL A 132 -0.29 -1.61 -0.56
N PHE A 133 -0.99 -1.77 -1.67
CA PHE A 133 -0.64 -2.73 -2.70
C PHE A 133 -1.03 -2.23 -4.09
N GLY A 134 -0.36 -2.77 -5.10
CA GLY A 134 -0.72 -2.64 -6.51
C GLY A 134 -0.51 -3.95 -7.24
N ILE A 135 -1.37 -4.24 -8.22
CA ILE A 135 -1.28 -5.40 -9.09
C ILE A 135 -1.25 -4.89 -10.53
N MET A 136 -0.20 -5.24 -11.24
CA MET A 136 0.01 -4.89 -12.64
C MET A 136 -0.05 -6.14 -13.50
N LYS A 137 -0.80 -6.11 -14.57
CA LYS A 137 -0.75 -7.17 -15.61
C LYS A 137 0.48 -6.95 -16.47
N LEU A 138 1.21 -8.02 -16.73
CA LEU A 138 2.37 -8.05 -17.61
C LEU A 138 2.04 -8.89 -18.86
N PRO A 139 1.45 -8.28 -19.90
CA PRO A 139 1.07 -9.01 -21.11
C PRO A 139 2.31 -9.62 -21.77
N ASN A 140 2.12 -10.76 -22.43
CA ASN A 140 3.17 -11.48 -23.16
C ASN A 140 4.37 -11.96 -22.34
N SER A 141 4.32 -11.84 -21.01
CA SER A 141 5.38 -12.31 -20.10
C SER A 141 5.13 -13.71 -19.53
N GLY A 142 3.98 -14.30 -19.81
CA GLY A 142 3.54 -15.58 -19.27
C GLY A 142 3.95 -16.77 -20.11
N PHE A 143 3.24 -17.87 -19.95
CA PHE A 143 3.50 -19.14 -20.63
C PHE A 143 2.21 -19.71 -21.23
N MET A 144 2.37 -20.69 -22.13
CA MET A 144 1.24 -21.44 -22.68
C MET A 144 0.95 -22.65 -21.80
N PHE A 145 -0.32 -22.84 -21.44
CA PHE A 145 -0.82 -24.04 -20.81
C PHE A 145 -1.82 -24.70 -21.76
N GLY A 146 -1.37 -25.70 -22.50
CA GLY A 146 -2.13 -26.24 -23.63
C GLY A 146 -2.30 -25.18 -24.71
N SER A 147 -3.55 -24.87 -25.08
CA SER A 147 -3.92 -23.79 -26.00
C SER A 147 -4.07 -22.42 -25.30
N ASP A 148 -4.08 -22.38 -23.99
CA ASP A 148 -4.39 -21.18 -23.22
C ASP A 148 -3.14 -20.38 -22.90
N LYS A 149 -3.18 -19.08 -23.17
CA LYS A 149 -2.14 -18.14 -22.80
C LYS A 149 -2.37 -17.66 -21.38
N VAL A 150 -1.39 -17.87 -20.53
CA VAL A 150 -1.39 -17.39 -19.14
C VAL A 150 -0.47 -16.17 -19.02
N ASP A 151 -1.02 -15.01 -18.69
CA ASP A 151 -0.23 -13.81 -18.44
C ASP A 151 0.27 -13.77 -16.99
N ASN A 152 1.44 -13.17 -16.77
CA ASN A 152 1.94 -12.90 -15.45
C ASN A 152 1.38 -11.59 -14.89
N TYR A 153 1.34 -11.51 -13.57
CA TYR A 153 1.00 -10.33 -12.80
C TYR A 153 2.13 -9.99 -11.83
N LEU A 154 2.53 -8.72 -11.82
CA LEU A 154 3.35 -8.18 -10.76
C LEU A 154 2.46 -7.71 -9.62
N THR A 155 2.74 -8.15 -8.42
CA THR A 155 2.15 -7.60 -7.20
C THR A 155 3.24 -6.89 -6.41
N ILE A 156 3.01 -5.62 -6.10
CA ILE A 156 3.85 -4.84 -5.20
C ILE A 156 3.04 -4.45 -3.98
N ALA A 157 3.69 -4.44 -2.82
CA ALA A 157 3.04 -4.07 -1.57
C ALA A 157 4.06 -3.48 -0.59
N ASN A 158 3.55 -2.64 0.33
CA ASN A 158 4.31 -2.05 1.42
C ASN A 158 3.48 -2.00 2.70
N GLY A 159 4.09 -2.29 3.85
CA GLY A 159 3.47 -2.14 5.16
C GLY A 159 3.97 -0.88 5.87
N HIS A 160 3.16 0.16 5.90
CA HIS A 160 3.44 1.36 6.70
C HIS A 160 3.39 1.09 8.21
N ASP A 161 2.79 -0.03 8.60
CA ASP A 161 2.81 -0.55 9.97
C ASP A 161 4.17 -1.19 10.34
N GLY A 162 5.08 -1.35 9.38
CA GLY A 162 6.39 -1.98 9.55
C GLY A 162 6.33 -3.48 9.86
N GLU A 163 5.16 -4.12 9.74
CA GLU A 163 5.05 -5.59 9.83
C GLU A 163 5.54 -6.27 8.55
N MET A 164 5.45 -5.55 7.44
CA MET A 164 5.86 -6.02 6.12
C MET A 164 6.72 -4.95 5.46
N GLY A 165 7.90 -5.31 5.00
CA GLY A 165 8.72 -4.45 4.14
C GLY A 165 8.16 -4.36 2.72
N VAL A 166 8.79 -3.54 1.88
CA VAL A 166 8.47 -3.50 0.45
C VAL A 166 8.64 -4.91 -0.13
N THR A 167 7.59 -5.37 -0.75
CA THR A 167 7.52 -6.72 -1.34
C THR A 167 7.10 -6.60 -2.79
N ALA A 168 7.84 -7.23 -3.69
CA ALA A 168 7.48 -7.37 -5.11
C ALA A 168 7.53 -8.85 -5.49
N MET A 169 6.48 -9.34 -6.13
CA MET A 169 6.40 -10.72 -6.61
C MET A 169 5.72 -10.80 -7.98
N VAL A 170 6.16 -11.73 -8.81
CA VAL A 170 5.50 -12.06 -10.07
C VAL A 170 4.79 -13.39 -9.92
N THR A 171 3.55 -13.46 -10.39
CA THR A 171 2.70 -14.66 -10.32
C THR A 171 1.85 -14.78 -11.58
N PRO A 172 1.64 -16.00 -12.10
CA PRO A 172 0.69 -16.23 -13.19
C PRO A 172 -0.76 -16.19 -12.72
N ILE A 173 -1.00 -16.08 -11.42
CA ILE A 173 -2.35 -16.08 -10.85
C ILE A 173 -2.80 -14.64 -10.65
N ARG A 174 -3.93 -14.27 -11.27
CA ARG A 174 -4.61 -13.02 -10.98
C ARG A 174 -5.21 -13.08 -9.57
N LEU A 175 -4.70 -12.22 -8.70
CA LEU A 175 -5.25 -12.09 -7.35
C LEU A 175 -6.57 -11.31 -7.42
N SER A 176 -7.66 -11.92 -7.02
CA SER A 176 -9.02 -11.35 -7.14
C SER A 176 -9.70 -11.10 -5.80
N CYS A 177 -9.03 -11.35 -4.69
CA CYS A 177 -9.56 -11.06 -3.36
C CYS A 177 -8.44 -10.84 -2.32
N THR A 178 -8.81 -10.21 -1.19
CA THR A 178 -7.89 -9.92 -0.07
C THR A 178 -7.22 -11.16 0.50
N ASN A 179 -7.97 -12.26 0.58
CA ASN A 179 -7.43 -13.52 1.13
C ASN A 179 -6.34 -14.08 0.23
N GLN A 180 -6.54 -14.05 -1.09
CA GLN A 180 -5.53 -14.47 -2.05
C GLN A 180 -4.29 -13.57 -2.00
N LEU A 181 -4.48 -12.24 -1.92
CA LEU A 181 -3.38 -11.30 -1.77
C LEU A 181 -2.61 -11.57 -0.48
N SER A 182 -3.28 -11.70 0.65
CA SER A 182 -2.65 -11.96 1.93
C SER A 182 -1.90 -13.30 1.94
N PHE A 183 -2.49 -14.33 1.34
CA PHE A 183 -1.85 -15.64 1.20
C PHE A 183 -0.62 -15.56 0.31
N ALA A 184 -0.72 -14.90 -0.84
CA ALA A 184 0.38 -14.74 -1.78
C ALA A 184 1.55 -13.96 -1.15
N LEU A 185 1.27 -12.85 -0.46
CA LEU A 185 2.29 -12.05 0.22
C LEU A 185 3.00 -12.82 1.35
N LYS A 186 2.29 -13.71 2.05
CA LYS A 186 2.90 -14.54 3.11
C LYS A 186 3.76 -15.68 2.56
N ASN A 187 3.32 -16.31 1.47
CA ASN A 187 3.88 -17.58 0.98
C ASN A 187 4.69 -17.42 -0.32
N ALA A 188 4.94 -16.21 -0.80
CA ALA A 188 5.72 -16.01 -2.01
C ALA A 188 7.17 -16.51 -1.84
N SER A 189 7.51 -17.59 -2.52
CA SER A 189 8.86 -18.16 -2.56
C SER A 189 9.84 -17.34 -3.41
N HIS A 190 9.33 -16.55 -4.36
CA HIS A 190 10.09 -15.72 -5.29
C HIS A 190 9.72 -14.23 -5.15
N ALA A 191 9.70 -13.72 -3.94
CA ALA A 191 9.46 -12.31 -3.68
C ALA A 191 10.75 -11.59 -3.31
N LEU A 192 10.98 -10.44 -3.93
CA LEU A 192 11.96 -9.47 -3.44
C LEU A 192 11.35 -8.78 -2.21
N ARG A 193 12.07 -8.78 -1.11
CA ARG A 193 11.67 -8.13 0.14
C ARG A 193 12.79 -7.26 0.65
N THR A 194 12.48 -6.01 0.94
CA THR A 194 13.40 -5.13 1.65
C THR A 194 12.80 -4.73 3.01
N LYS A 195 13.66 -4.59 4.02
CA LYS A 195 13.25 -4.06 5.33
C LYS A 195 13.26 -2.53 5.29
N HIS A 196 12.40 -1.93 6.07
CA HIS A 196 12.41 -0.50 6.38
C HIS A 196 13.54 -0.13 7.33
#